data_8d5d37600358685fc3bc0cb577ae687f
#
_entry.id   8d5d37600358685fc3bc0cb577ae687f
#
_cell.length_a   1.000
_cell.length_b   1.000
_cell.length_c   1.000
_cell.angle_alpha   90.00
_cell.angle_beta   90.00
_cell.angle_gamma   90.00
#
_symmetry.space_group_name_H-M   'P 1'
#
loop_
_entity.id
_entity.type
_entity.pdbx_description
1 polymer ?
#
loop_
_entity_poly.entity_id
_entity_poly.type
_entity_poly.pdbx_seq_one_letter_code
_entity_poly.pdbx_strand_id
1 'polypeptide(L)'
;AALDGCPPEEMLDYCGDLAAVGTVADVMPLVGENRTLVKAGLRQLQQTDRPGFGALLEEVGLAGKPITAENISYAIAPRINAAGRMDNAVTALQLVLCEDPDRAEELAHKLNEINAHRQETEQQIFKAAEELLEQQPERLDDRIMLLWGRDWHPGVIGIVASRLVERTGRPVIVVTIDEHGEGKGSGRSVQGFNLHACIGSCADLLVRYGGHAICLLYTSPSP
;
A
#
# COMPACT_ATOMS: atom_id res chain seq x y z
N ALA A 1 -14.98 14.32 -17.82
CA ALA A 1 -16.25 14.90 -17.42
C ALA A 1 -15.99 16.36 -17.08
N ALA A 2 -16.61 17.26 -17.82
CA ALA A 2 -16.66 18.65 -17.40
C ALA A 2 -17.45 18.70 -16.09
N LEU A 3 -16.75 18.80 -14.98
CA LEU A 3 -17.34 19.11 -13.70
C LEU A 3 -17.79 20.58 -13.79
N ASP A 4 -19.08 20.76 -14.05
CA ASP A 4 -19.83 22.02 -13.92
C ASP A 4 -19.19 23.29 -14.51
N GLY A 5 -18.49 23.16 -15.66
CA GLY A 5 -17.91 24.29 -16.36
C GLY A 5 -16.61 24.84 -15.76
N CYS A 6 -15.98 24.14 -14.79
CA CYS A 6 -14.69 24.52 -14.24
C CYS A 6 -13.59 24.30 -15.32
N PRO A 7 -12.78 25.33 -15.65
CA PRO A 7 -11.67 25.18 -16.56
C PRO A 7 -10.65 24.15 -16.04
N PRO A 8 -9.97 23.39 -16.91
CA PRO A 8 -8.96 22.41 -16.51
C PRO A 8 -7.83 23.00 -15.64
N GLU A 9 -7.48 24.25 -15.87
CA GLU A 9 -6.45 24.96 -15.11
C GLU A 9 -6.88 25.21 -13.65
N GLU A 10 -8.12 25.66 -13.43
CA GLU A 10 -8.67 25.83 -12.07
C GLU A 10 -8.81 24.48 -11.35
N MET A 11 -9.15 23.41 -12.07
CA MET A 11 -9.21 22.08 -11.49
C MET A 11 -7.83 21.59 -11.06
N LEU A 12 -6.80 21.85 -11.84
CA LEU A 12 -5.42 21.50 -11.49
C LEU A 12 -4.94 22.30 -10.28
N ASP A 13 -5.29 23.58 -10.19
CA ASP A 13 -4.97 24.41 -9.05
C ASP A 13 -5.69 23.95 -7.76
N TYR A 14 -6.90 23.41 -7.91
CA TYR A 14 -7.67 22.93 -6.76
C TYR A 14 -7.26 21.54 -6.25
N CYS A 15 -6.88 20.61 -7.10
CA CYS A 15 -6.64 19.21 -6.70
C CYS A 15 -5.32 18.61 -7.23
N GLY A 16 -4.40 19.42 -7.73
CA GLY A 16 -3.14 18.93 -8.29
C GLY A 16 -2.25 18.27 -7.23
N ASP A 17 -2.25 18.73 -6.00
CA ASP A 17 -1.59 18.13 -4.85
C ASP A 17 -2.12 16.71 -4.57
N LEU A 18 -3.45 16.55 -4.54
CA LEU A 18 -4.12 15.26 -4.38
C LEU A 18 -3.78 14.31 -5.54
N ALA A 19 -3.85 14.81 -6.77
CA ALA A 19 -3.51 14.05 -7.96
C ALA A 19 -2.05 13.58 -7.95
N ALA A 20 -1.13 14.44 -7.52
CA ALA A 20 0.29 14.06 -7.38
C ALA A 20 0.49 12.98 -6.33
N VAL A 21 -0.10 13.14 -5.14
CA VAL A 21 -0.01 12.14 -4.06
C VAL A 21 -0.60 10.82 -4.53
N GLY A 22 -1.79 10.81 -5.13
CA GLY A 22 -2.44 9.60 -5.64
C GLY A 22 -1.63 8.91 -6.74
N THR A 23 -1.12 9.67 -7.72
CA THR A 23 -0.32 9.14 -8.84
C THR A 23 0.96 8.47 -8.36
N VAL A 24 1.65 9.10 -7.39
CA VAL A 24 2.90 8.55 -6.84
C VAL A 24 2.62 7.38 -5.90
N ALA A 25 1.58 7.48 -5.07
CA ALA A 25 1.20 6.41 -4.13
C ALA A 25 0.79 5.10 -4.82
N ASP A 26 0.19 5.21 -6.03
CA ASP A 26 -0.19 4.06 -6.87
C ASP A 26 0.94 3.59 -7.81
N VAL A 27 2.15 4.15 -7.64
CA VAL A 27 3.35 3.78 -8.41
C VAL A 27 3.13 3.90 -9.93
N MET A 28 2.33 4.87 -10.36
CA MET A 28 2.09 5.11 -11.77
C MET A 28 3.36 5.61 -12.48
N PRO A 29 3.62 5.17 -13.72
CA PRO A 29 4.77 5.65 -14.47
C PRO A 29 4.77 7.18 -14.61
N LEU A 30 5.83 7.84 -14.15
CA LEU A 30 5.98 9.30 -14.19
C LEU A 30 6.49 9.77 -15.56
N VAL A 31 5.68 9.48 -16.61
CA VAL A 31 5.92 9.87 -18.00
C VAL A 31 4.72 10.62 -18.54
N GLY A 32 4.89 11.38 -19.64
CA GLY A 32 3.80 12.10 -20.30
C GLY A 32 3.03 13.01 -19.33
N GLU A 33 1.71 12.88 -19.30
CA GLU A 33 0.80 13.68 -18.47
C GLU A 33 1.02 13.46 -16.98
N ASN A 34 1.24 12.22 -16.53
CA ASN A 34 1.52 11.93 -15.13
C ASN A 34 2.72 12.71 -14.60
N ARG A 35 3.79 12.83 -15.39
CA ARG A 35 4.96 13.63 -15.02
C ARG A 35 4.61 15.11 -14.85
N THR A 36 3.77 15.63 -15.74
CA THR A 36 3.34 17.04 -15.70
C THR A 36 2.47 17.30 -14.48
N LEU A 37 1.47 16.46 -14.22
CA LEU A 37 0.58 16.51 -13.06
C LEU A 37 1.36 16.43 -11.75
N VAL A 38 2.24 15.43 -11.61
CA VAL A 38 3.06 15.27 -10.39
C VAL A 38 3.98 16.46 -10.18
N LYS A 39 4.60 17.00 -11.23
CA LYS A 39 5.46 18.19 -11.12
C LYS A 39 4.69 19.44 -10.66
N ALA A 40 3.47 19.63 -11.14
CA ALA A 40 2.60 20.73 -10.71
C ALA A 40 2.15 20.52 -9.25
N GLY A 41 1.63 19.34 -8.94
CA GLY A 41 1.13 19.02 -7.61
C GLY A 41 2.20 19.00 -6.51
N LEU A 42 3.44 18.64 -6.82
CA LEU A 42 4.56 18.77 -5.87
C LEU A 42 4.82 20.23 -5.48
N ARG A 43 4.64 21.19 -6.41
CA ARG A 43 4.76 22.62 -6.11
C ARG A 43 3.62 23.11 -5.22
N GLN A 44 2.41 22.61 -5.48
CA GLN A 44 1.24 22.93 -4.64
C GLN A 44 1.41 22.32 -3.25
N LEU A 45 1.81 21.04 -3.16
CA LEU A 45 2.07 20.39 -1.88
C LEU A 45 3.16 21.09 -1.05
N GLN A 46 4.16 21.66 -1.71
CA GLN A 46 5.22 22.48 -1.08
C GLN A 46 4.67 23.73 -0.38
N GLN A 47 3.57 24.29 -0.86
CA GLN A 47 2.94 25.52 -0.40
C GLN A 47 1.45 25.27 -0.09
N THR A 48 1.16 24.07 0.43
CA THR A 48 -0.23 23.65 0.62
C THR A 48 -0.96 24.52 1.63
N ASP A 49 -2.16 24.96 1.27
CA ASP A 49 -3.12 25.61 2.17
C ASP A 49 -4.07 24.60 2.83
N ARG A 50 -3.93 23.31 2.52
CA ARG A 50 -4.75 22.25 3.14
C ARG A 50 -4.20 21.91 4.52
N PRO A 51 -4.96 22.16 5.61
CA PRO A 51 -4.50 21.83 6.96
C PRO A 51 -4.05 20.38 7.10
N GLY A 52 -4.76 19.43 6.47
CA GLY A 52 -4.42 18.01 6.54
C GLY A 52 -3.06 17.67 5.94
N PHE A 53 -2.70 18.22 4.79
CA PHE A 53 -1.35 18.01 4.24
C PHE A 53 -0.29 18.77 5.02
N GLY A 54 -0.59 19.99 5.47
CA GLY A 54 0.30 20.77 6.34
C GLY A 54 0.69 19.96 7.58
N ALA A 55 -0.29 19.48 8.33
CA ALA A 55 -0.09 18.67 9.53
C ALA A 55 0.67 17.37 9.23
N LEU A 56 0.36 16.70 8.11
CA LEU A 56 1.08 15.48 7.72
C LEU A 56 2.55 15.76 7.36
N LEU A 57 2.84 16.89 6.71
CA LEU A 57 4.21 17.31 6.40
C LEU A 57 5.00 17.65 7.66
N GLU A 58 4.37 18.27 8.65
CA GLU A 58 4.98 18.52 9.96
C GLU A 58 5.28 17.23 10.68
N GLU A 59 4.32 16.31 10.77
CA GLU A 59 4.46 15.00 11.42
C GLU A 59 5.60 14.17 10.84
N VAL A 60 5.85 14.26 9.52
CA VAL A 60 6.95 13.55 8.87
C VAL A 60 8.26 14.36 8.78
N GLY A 61 8.29 15.56 9.35
CA GLY A 61 9.47 16.43 9.36
C GLY A 61 9.85 17.00 8.01
N LEU A 62 8.88 17.20 7.12
CA LEU A 62 9.05 17.76 5.76
C LEU A 62 8.55 19.20 5.63
N ALA A 63 7.92 19.78 6.65
CA ALA A 63 7.46 21.17 6.63
C ALA A 63 8.63 22.12 6.32
N GLY A 64 8.40 23.04 5.37
CA GLY A 64 9.41 23.99 4.92
C GLY A 64 10.58 23.42 4.11
N LYS A 65 10.60 22.12 3.81
CA LYS A 65 11.62 21.46 2.98
C LYS A 65 11.13 21.25 1.55
N PRO A 66 12.03 21.17 0.55
CA PRO A 66 11.63 20.76 -0.80
C PRO A 66 11.01 19.36 -0.80
N ILE A 67 9.82 19.24 -1.39
CA ILE A 67 9.09 17.98 -1.47
C ILE A 67 9.33 17.34 -2.83
N THR A 68 9.69 16.05 -2.81
CA THR A 68 9.96 15.23 -3.99
C THR A 68 8.95 14.08 -4.11
N ALA A 69 8.88 13.44 -5.28
CA ALA A 69 8.10 12.23 -5.44
C ALA A 69 8.55 11.11 -4.49
N GLU A 70 9.84 11.06 -4.15
CA GLU A 70 10.40 10.12 -3.18
C GLU A 70 9.83 10.37 -1.77
N ASN A 71 9.68 11.64 -1.35
CA ASN A 71 9.04 11.97 -0.08
C ASN A 71 7.57 11.51 -0.06
N ILE A 72 6.84 11.65 -1.17
CA ILE A 72 5.48 11.09 -1.26
C ILE A 72 5.53 9.58 -1.10
N SER A 73 6.39 8.88 -1.85
CA SER A 73 6.46 7.40 -1.85
C SER A 73 6.82 6.81 -0.49
N TYR A 74 7.75 7.43 0.24
CA TYR A 74 8.32 6.83 1.46
C TYR A 74 7.88 7.50 2.77
N ALA A 75 7.36 8.72 2.73
CA ALA A 75 6.90 9.40 3.93
C ALA A 75 5.38 9.64 3.95
N ILE A 76 4.78 10.17 2.90
CA ILE A 76 3.37 10.58 2.89
C ILE A 76 2.45 9.39 2.59
N ALA A 77 2.62 8.75 1.44
CA ALA A 77 1.76 7.67 0.97
C ALA A 77 1.68 6.46 1.93
N PRO A 78 2.76 6.02 2.59
CA PRO A 78 2.69 4.92 3.54
C PRO A 78 1.74 5.17 4.71
N ARG A 79 1.64 6.40 5.22
CA ARG A 79 0.74 6.77 6.32
C ARG A 79 -0.72 6.77 5.89
N ILE A 80 -0.99 7.34 4.72
CA ILE A 80 -2.33 7.33 4.10
C ILE A 80 -2.77 5.87 3.84
N ASN A 81 -1.91 5.07 3.24
CA ASN A 81 -2.20 3.68 2.89
C ASN A 81 -2.33 2.77 4.13
N ALA A 82 -1.63 3.07 5.22
CA ALA A 82 -1.70 2.29 6.46
C ALA A 82 -3.10 2.28 7.06
N ALA A 83 -3.85 3.38 6.96
CA ALA A 83 -5.24 3.44 7.43
C ALA A 83 -6.11 2.36 6.80
N GLY A 84 -6.08 2.22 5.48
CA GLY A 84 -6.87 1.20 4.77
C GLY A 84 -6.36 -0.24 4.95
N ARG A 85 -5.13 -0.41 5.43
CA ARG A 85 -4.56 -1.75 5.68
C ARG A 85 -4.83 -2.26 7.09
N MET A 86 -4.76 -1.37 8.08
CA MET A 86 -4.75 -1.73 9.51
C MET A 86 -6.08 -1.43 10.20
N ASP A 87 -6.83 -0.43 9.70
CA ASP A 87 -8.04 0.07 10.35
C ASP A 87 -9.07 0.48 9.27
N ASN A 88 -9.35 1.76 9.18
CA ASN A 88 -10.35 2.32 8.27
C ASN A 88 -9.77 3.47 7.43
N ALA A 89 -9.84 3.32 6.10
CA ALA A 89 -9.40 4.35 5.15
C ALA A 89 -10.09 5.71 5.34
N VAL A 90 -11.23 5.75 6.02
CA VAL A 90 -11.96 6.99 6.34
C VAL A 90 -11.10 7.96 7.17
N THR A 91 -10.22 7.47 8.05
CA THR A 91 -9.29 8.34 8.80
C THR A 91 -8.38 9.14 7.88
N ALA A 92 -7.83 8.51 6.83
CA ALA A 92 -7.01 9.19 5.84
C ALA A 92 -7.82 10.19 5.00
N LEU A 93 -9.04 9.82 4.61
CA LEU A 93 -9.94 10.71 3.90
C LEU A 93 -10.32 11.93 4.75
N GLN A 94 -10.61 11.73 6.04
CA GLN A 94 -10.89 12.82 6.97
C GLN A 94 -9.72 13.79 7.10
N LEU A 95 -8.47 13.29 7.15
CA LEU A 95 -7.29 14.16 7.15
C LEU A 95 -7.22 15.02 5.90
N VAL A 96 -7.35 14.40 4.73
CA VAL A 96 -7.22 15.09 3.43
C VAL A 96 -8.30 16.15 3.22
N LEU A 97 -9.50 15.94 3.77
CA LEU A 97 -10.64 16.86 3.70
C LEU A 97 -10.75 17.80 4.91
N CYS A 98 -9.82 17.74 5.87
CA CYS A 98 -9.90 18.52 7.09
C CYS A 98 -9.61 20.00 6.82
N GLU A 99 -10.49 20.88 7.30
CA GLU A 99 -10.33 22.34 7.23
C GLU A 99 -9.90 22.94 8.58
N ASP A 100 -9.97 22.17 9.66
CA ASP A 100 -9.61 22.57 11.02
C ASP A 100 -8.15 22.15 11.31
N PRO A 101 -7.23 23.10 11.55
CA PRO A 101 -5.83 22.78 11.82
C PRO A 101 -5.60 21.88 13.02
N ASP A 102 -6.28 22.12 14.15
CA ASP A 102 -6.10 21.33 15.38
C ASP A 102 -6.54 19.88 15.14
N ARG A 103 -7.66 19.72 14.44
CA ARG A 103 -8.15 18.39 14.04
C ARG A 103 -7.25 17.71 13.03
N ALA A 104 -6.63 18.45 12.13
CA ALA A 104 -5.67 17.92 11.16
C ALA A 104 -4.42 17.36 11.85
N GLU A 105 -3.90 18.04 12.88
CA GLU A 105 -2.77 17.55 13.68
C GLU A 105 -3.11 16.22 14.38
N GLU A 106 -4.28 16.12 15.03
CA GLU A 106 -4.73 14.87 15.65
C GLU A 106 -4.81 13.71 14.64
N LEU A 107 -5.37 13.98 13.46
CA LEU A 107 -5.51 12.96 12.41
C LEU A 107 -4.17 12.56 11.80
N ALA A 108 -3.25 13.51 11.59
CA ALA A 108 -1.91 13.23 11.09
C ALA A 108 -1.12 12.37 12.08
N HIS A 109 -1.17 12.71 13.37
CA HIS A 109 -0.55 11.93 14.43
C HIS A 109 -1.12 10.50 14.47
N LYS A 110 -2.44 10.35 14.45
CA LYS A 110 -3.11 9.04 14.40
C LYS A 110 -2.66 8.20 13.20
N LEU A 111 -2.55 8.80 12.02
CA LEU A 111 -2.06 8.09 10.82
C LEU A 111 -0.60 7.65 10.97
N ASN A 112 0.22 8.45 11.65
CA ASN A 112 1.60 8.10 11.93
C ASN A 112 1.68 6.89 12.90
N GLU A 113 0.86 6.87 13.95
CA GLU A 113 0.76 5.72 14.87
C GLU A 113 0.29 4.45 14.15
N ILE A 114 -0.76 4.54 13.31
CA ILE A 114 -1.24 3.41 12.51
C ILE A 114 -0.13 2.89 11.59
N ASN A 115 0.63 3.77 10.95
CA ASN A 115 1.74 3.37 10.09
C ASN A 115 2.89 2.73 10.88
N ALA A 116 3.21 3.24 12.08
CA ALA A 116 4.21 2.62 12.95
C ALA A 116 3.79 1.20 13.34
N HIS A 117 2.55 1.01 13.74
CA HIS A 117 2.00 -0.32 14.06
C HIS A 117 2.00 -1.26 12.84
N ARG A 118 1.67 -0.75 11.64
CA ARG A 118 1.79 -1.52 10.40
C ARG A 118 3.22 -1.98 10.15
N GLN A 119 4.22 -1.10 10.35
CA GLN A 119 5.64 -1.44 10.18
C GLN A 119 6.11 -2.50 11.18
N GLU A 120 5.70 -2.39 12.43
CA GLU A 120 6.01 -3.38 13.46
C GLU A 120 5.40 -4.75 13.12
N THR A 121 4.11 -4.77 12.75
CA THR A 121 3.41 -6.00 12.31
C THR A 121 4.09 -6.62 11.08
N GLU A 122 4.50 -5.79 10.12
CA GLU A 122 5.23 -6.25 8.93
C GLU A 122 6.56 -6.93 9.31
N GLN A 123 7.32 -6.32 10.22
CA GLN A 123 8.59 -6.88 10.68
C GLN A 123 8.39 -8.21 11.40
N GLN A 124 7.38 -8.32 12.26
CA GLN A 124 7.05 -9.56 12.98
C GLN A 124 6.69 -10.69 12.01
N ILE A 125 5.81 -10.43 11.05
CA ILE A 125 5.40 -11.43 10.05
C ILE A 125 6.59 -11.81 9.16
N PHE A 126 7.39 -10.83 8.74
CA PHE A 126 8.55 -11.09 7.89
C PHE A 126 9.58 -11.97 8.62
N LYS A 127 9.87 -11.69 9.88
CA LYS A 127 10.75 -12.51 10.71
C LYS A 127 10.22 -13.93 10.87
N ALA A 128 8.93 -14.09 11.17
CA ALA A 128 8.31 -15.41 11.27
C ALA A 128 8.38 -16.20 9.94
N ALA A 129 8.23 -15.50 8.81
CA ALA A 129 8.40 -16.11 7.49
C ALA A 129 9.85 -16.54 7.22
N GLU A 130 10.84 -15.77 7.66
CA GLU A 130 12.26 -16.14 7.58
C GLU A 130 12.58 -17.39 8.44
N GLU A 131 12.08 -17.43 9.66
CA GLU A 131 12.23 -18.59 10.55
C GLU A 131 11.63 -19.86 9.96
N LEU A 132 10.47 -19.76 9.26
CA LEU A 132 9.90 -20.88 8.51
C LEU A 132 10.81 -21.35 7.37
N LEU A 133 11.44 -20.43 6.65
CA LEU A 133 12.36 -20.78 5.57
C LEU A 133 13.68 -21.38 6.10
N GLU A 134 14.15 -20.97 7.27
CA GLU A 134 15.31 -21.59 7.92
C GLU A 134 15.00 -23.02 8.38
N GLN A 135 13.78 -23.28 8.86
CA GLN A 135 13.34 -24.62 9.27
C GLN A 135 13.02 -25.53 8.08
N GLN A 136 12.67 -24.97 6.93
CA GLN A 136 12.25 -25.69 5.72
C GLN A 136 12.97 -25.10 4.50
N PRO A 137 14.32 -25.25 4.40
CA PRO A 137 15.12 -24.63 3.35
C PRO A 137 14.78 -25.15 1.94
N GLU A 138 14.22 -26.34 1.84
CA GLU A 138 13.72 -26.92 0.58
C GLU A 138 12.66 -26.04 -0.11
N ARG A 139 11.92 -25.22 0.64
CA ARG A 139 10.94 -24.27 0.08
C ARG A 139 11.58 -23.19 -0.79
N LEU A 140 12.86 -22.91 -0.60
CA LEU A 140 13.60 -22.00 -1.46
C LEU A 140 13.77 -22.54 -2.89
N ASP A 141 13.61 -23.85 -3.10
CA ASP A 141 13.67 -24.49 -4.41
C ASP A 141 12.32 -24.58 -5.11
N ASP A 142 11.22 -24.30 -4.39
CA ASP A 142 9.88 -24.30 -4.95
C ASP A 142 9.73 -23.24 -6.07
N ARG A 143 8.97 -23.57 -7.12
CA ARG A 143 8.68 -22.63 -8.22
C ARG A 143 7.82 -21.46 -7.76
N ILE A 144 6.94 -21.69 -6.78
CA ILE A 144 6.14 -20.71 -6.07
C ILE A 144 6.31 -20.99 -4.60
N MET A 145 6.81 -20.04 -3.87
CA MET A 145 7.01 -20.14 -2.44
C MET A 145 5.67 -19.90 -1.72
N LEU A 146 5.14 -20.89 -1.01
CA LEU A 146 3.93 -20.78 -0.22
C LEU A 146 4.30 -20.80 1.27
N LEU A 147 4.04 -19.67 1.95
CA LEU A 147 4.26 -19.50 3.38
C LEU A 147 2.95 -19.20 4.08
N TRP A 148 2.75 -19.74 5.26
CA TRP A 148 1.55 -19.51 6.02
C TRP A 148 1.82 -19.42 7.52
N GLY A 149 0.97 -18.64 8.20
CA GLY A 149 0.97 -18.51 9.65
C GLY A 149 -0.41 -18.21 10.19
N ARG A 150 -0.58 -18.40 11.50
CA ARG A 150 -1.84 -18.06 12.19
C ARG A 150 -1.81 -16.59 12.60
N ASP A 151 -2.97 -15.95 12.52
CA ASP A 151 -3.20 -14.59 13.01
C ASP A 151 -2.29 -13.52 12.41
N TRP A 152 -1.68 -13.79 11.24
CA TRP A 152 -0.96 -12.76 10.49
C TRP A 152 -1.96 -11.74 9.93
N HIS A 153 -1.67 -10.46 10.07
CA HIS A 153 -2.60 -9.42 9.66
C HIS A 153 -2.83 -9.42 8.13
N PRO A 154 -4.08 -9.62 7.64
CA PRO A 154 -4.36 -9.79 6.21
C PRO A 154 -4.02 -8.55 5.36
N GLY A 155 -4.07 -7.33 5.94
CA GLY A 155 -3.67 -6.08 5.28
C GLY A 155 -2.15 -5.94 5.09
N VAL A 156 -1.34 -6.78 5.76
CA VAL A 156 0.13 -6.70 5.80
C VAL A 156 0.82 -7.82 5.03
N ILE A 157 0.23 -9.02 4.99
CA ILE A 157 0.84 -10.19 4.31
C ILE A 157 1.25 -9.91 2.86
N GLY A 158 0.54 -9.02 2.16
CA GLY A 158 0.89 -8.65 0.79
C GLY A 158 2.16 -7.81 0.69
N ILE A 159 2.50 -7.03 1.72
CA ILE A 159 3.77 -6.29 1.81
C ILE A 159 4.91 -7.28 2.06
N VAL A 160 4.70 -8.21 2.98
CA VAL A 160 5.66 -9.27 3.28
C VAL A 160 5.93 -10.13 2.04
N ALA A 161 4.90 -10.51 1.28
CA ALA A 161 5.06 -11.22 0.02
C ALA A 161 5.94 -10.45 -0.98
N SER A 162 5.76 -9.12 -1.11
CA SER A 162 6.60 -8.29 -1.98
C SER A 162 8.07 -8.34 -1.56
N ARG A 163 8.35 -8.15 -0.27
CA ARG A 163 9.74 -8.19 0.26
C ARG A 163 10.40 -9.56 0.06
N LEU A 164 9.64 -10.63 0.22
CA LEU A 164 10.16 -11.98 -0.02
C LEU A 164 10.44 -12.21 -1.51
N VAL A 165 9.61 -11.71 -2.43
CA VAL A 165 9.90 -11.74 -3.88
C VAL A 165 11.18 -10.98 -4.20
N GLU A 166 11.36 -9.77 -3.67
CA GLU A 166 12.58 -8.97 -3.88
C GLU A 166 13.83 -9.70 -3.39
N ARG A 167 13.74 -10.39 -2.25
CA ARG A 167 14.85 -11.13 -1.66
C ARG A 167 15.19 -12.43 -2.40
N THR A 168 14.16 -13.14 -2.86
CA THR A 168 14.33 -14.52 -3.38
C THR A 168 14.31 -14.61 -4.90
N GLY A 169 13.79 -13.57 -5.57
CA GLY A 169 13.59 -13.59 -7.03
C GLY A 169 12.55 -14.59 -7.51
N ARG A 170 11.65 -15.05 -6.62
CA ARG A 170 10.64 -16.07 -6.90
C ARG A 170 9.22 -15.55 -6.62
N PRO A 171 8.19 -16.08 -7.28
CA PRO A 171 6.81 -15.84 -6.88
C PRO A 171 6.56 -16.33 -5.46
N VAL A 172 5.89 -15.51 -4.65
CA VAL A 172 5.60 -15.80 -3.24
C VAL A 172 4.12 -15.61 -2.96
N ILE A 173 3.54 -16.53 -2.21
CA ILE A 173 2.21 -16.43 -1.64
C ILE A 173 2.35 -16.52 -0.12
N VAL A 174 1.80 -15.53 0.57
CA VAL A 174 1.74 -15.51 2.04
C VAL A 174 0.28 -15.64 2.45
N VAL A 175 -0.01 -16.56 3.35
CA VAL A 175 -1.36 -16.90 3.82
C VAL A 175 -1.46 -16.66 5.31
N THR A 176 -2.53 -16.05 5.75
CA THR A 176 -2.95 -16.06 7.14
C THR A 176 -4.12 -17.00 7.32
N ILE A 177 -4.13 -17.74 8.43
CA ILE A 177 -5.23 -18.65 8.82
C ILE A 177 -5.84 -18.08 10.09
N ASP A 178 -7.14 -17.77 10.05
CA ASP A 178 -7.88 -17.27 11.19
C ASP A 178 -8.30 -18.36 12.17
N GLU A 179 -8.95 -17.98 13.26
CA GLU A 179 -9.43 -18.91 14.32
C GLU A 179 -10.49 -19.93 13.83
N HIS A 180 -11.19 -19.59 12.74
CA HIS A 180 -12.18 -20.47 12.11
C HIS A 180 -11.56 -21.40 11.08
N GLY A 181 -10.25 -21.26 10.84
CA GLY A 181 -9.54 -22.05 9.85
C GLY A 181 -9.71 -21.52 8.42
N GLU A 182 -10.23 -20.30 8.21
CA GLU A 182 -10.31 -19.70 6.89
C GLU A 182 -8.95 -19.11 6.51
N GLY A 183 -8.46 -19.44 5.32
CA GLY A 183 -7.21 -18.95 4.79
C GLY A 183 -7.41 -17.72 3.89
N LYS A 184 -6.70 -16.61 4.19
CA LYS A 184 -6.62 -15.43 3.32
C LYS A 184 -5.19 -15.30 2.80
N GLY A 185 -5.01 -15.34 1.48
CA GLY A 185 -3.72 -15.32 0.84
C GLY A 185 -3.49 -14.04 0.04
N SER A 186 -2.24 -13.56 0.05
CA SER A 186 -1.77 -12.51 -0.84
C SER A 186 -0.52 -12.98 -1.57
N GLY A 187 -0.56 -12.96 -2.90
CA GLY A 187 0.52 -13.39 -3.75
C GLY A 187 1.20 -12.20 -4.46
N ARG A 188 2.50 -12.33 -4.63
CA ARG A 188 3.30 -11.45 -5.47
C ARG A 188 4.16 -12.29 -6.41
N SER A 189 4.38 -11.79 -7.62
CA SER A 189 5.09 -12.52 -8.66
C SER A 189 6.28 -11.74 -9.21
N VAL A 190 7.08 -12.43 -9.99
CA VAL A 190 8.18 -11.85 -10.77
C VAL A 190 7.72 -11.58 -12.21
N GLN A 191 8.46 -10.75 -12.91
CA GLN A 191 8.21 -10.49 -14.33
C GLN A 191 8.30 -11.80 -15.14
N GLY A 192 7.34 -12.01 -16.00
CA GLY A 192 7.27 -13.20 -16.87
C GLY A 192 6.50 -14.38 -16.28
N PHE A 193 6.08 -14.33 -15.00
CA PHE A 193 5.27 -15.38 -14.40
C PHE A 193 3.85 -14.88 -14.04
N ASN A 194 2.83 -15.47 -14.66
CA ASN A 194 1.43 -15.11 -14.42
C ASN A 194 0.85 -15.90 -13.23
N LEU A 195 0.97 -15.33 -12.03
CA LEU A 195 0.48 -15.94 -10.79
C LEU A 195 -1.05 -16.08 -10.78
N HIS A 196 -1.77 -15.10 -11.37
CA HIS A 196 -3.24 -15.15 -11.44
C HIS A 196 -3.72 -16.36 -12.28
N ALA A 197 -3.11 -16.60 -13.44
CA ALA A 197 -3.45 -17.78 -14.26
C ALA A 197 -3.11 -19.09 -13.56
N CYS A 198 -2.00 -19.13 -12.81
CA CYS A 198 -1.59 -20.30 -12.04
C CYS A 198 -2.60 -20.62 -10.93
N ILE A 199 -3.02 -19.63 -10.14
CA ILE A 199 -4.04 -19.82 -9.10
C ILE A 199 -5.41 -20.16 -9.71
N GLY A 200 -5.74 -19.58 -10.87
CA GLY A 200 -6.97 -19.91 -11.60
C GLY A 200 -7.09 -21.40 -11.97
N SER A 201 -5.97 -22.10 -12.14
CA SER A 201 -5.99 -23.57 -12.36
C SER A 201 -6.36 -24.38 -11.12
N CYS A 202 -6.39 -23.74 -9.94
CA CYS A 202 -6.80 -24.34 -8.66
C CYS A 202 -8.10 -23.69 -8.13
N ALA A 203 -8.89 -23.07 -9.00
CA ALA A 203 -10.09 -22.31 -8.60
C ALA A 203 -11.09 -23.14 -7.77
N ASP A 204 -11.18 -24.44 -8.04
CA ASP A 204 -12.07 -25.38 -7.33
C ASP A 204 -11.75 -25.51 -5.83
N LEU A 205 -10.53 -25.15 -5.43
CA LEU A 205 -10.07 -25.18 -4.04
C LEU A 205 -10.26 -23.84 -3.31
N LEU A 206 -10.75 -22.81 -4.01
CA LEU A 206 -10.81 -21.44 -3.50
C LEU A 206 -12.27 -20.99 -3.36
N VAL A 207 -12.55 -20.24 -2.30
CA VAL A 207 -13.84 -19.54 -2.14
C VAL A 207 -13.95 -18.39 -3.14
N ARG A 208 -12.86 -17.62 -3.27
CA ARG A 208 -12.72 -16.52 -4.25
C ARG A 208 -11.26 -16.18 -4.47
N TYR A 209 -10.97 -15.67 -5.63
CA TYR A 209 -9.66 -15.09 -5.94
C TYR A 209 -9.81 -13.92 -6.91
N GLY A 210 -8.82 -13.04 -6.94
CA GLY A 210 -8.79 -11.90 -7.86
C GLY A 210 -7.44 -11.23 -7.88
N GLY A 211 -7.18 -10.46 -8.93
CA GLY A 211 -5.91 -9.77 -9.10
C GLY A 211 -5.47 -9.73 -10.56
N HIS A 212 -4.19 -9.61 -10.77
CA HIS A 212 -3.55 -9.61 -12.09
C HIS A 212 -2.26 -10.43 -12.06
N ALA A 213 -1.55 -10.54 -13.18
CA ALA A 213 -0.40 -11.43 -13.34
C ALA A 213 0.63 -11.36 -12.20
N ILE A 214 0.89 -10.16 -11.65
CA ILE A 214 1.94 -9.92 -10.65
C ILE A 214 1.39 -9.88 -9.21
N CYS A 215 0.09 -9.60 -9.02
CA CYS A 215 -0.52 -9.42 -7.71
C CYS A 215 -1.82 -10.19 -7.59
N LEU A 216 -1.97 -10.97 -6.53
CA LEU A 216 -3.13 -11.82 -6.29
C LEU A 216 -3.60 -11.71 -4.85
N LEU A 217 -4.92 -11.77 -4.66
CA LEU A 217 -5.59 -11.99 -3.39
C LEU A 217 -6.53 -13.19 -3.52
N TYR A 218 -6.61 -14.04 -2.51
CA TYR A 218 -7.57 -15.14 -2.48
C TYR A 218 -8.03 -15.46 -1.06
N THR A 219 -9.16 -16.17 -1.00
CA THR A 219 -9.72 -16.76 0.22
C THR A 219 -9.95 -18.24 -0.07
N SER A 220 -9.50 -19.10 0.83
CA SER A 220 -9.75 -20.55 0.79
C SER A 220 -10.36 -21.01 2.11
N PRO A 221 -11.17 -22.08 2.12
CA PRO A 221 -11.39 -22.82 3.35
C PRO A 221 -10.03 -23.31 3.83
N SER A 222 -9.87 -23.51 5.14
CA SER A 222 -8.62 -24.03 5.70
C SER A 222 -8.20 -25.30 4.98
N PRO A 223 -6.88 -25.47 4.74
CA PRO A 223 -6.36 -26.76 4.29
C PRO A 223 -6.56 -27.86 5.32
#